data_aa632f50ea562ccc938f079eda998339
#
_entry.id   aa632f50ea562ccc938f079eda998339
#
_cell.length_a   1.000
_cell.length_b   1.000
_cell.length_c   1.000
_cell.angle_alpha   90.00
_cell.angle_beta   90.00
_cell.angle_gamma   90.00
#
_symmetry.space_group_name_H-M   'P 1'
#
loop_
_entity.id
_entity.type
_entity.pdbx_description
1 polymer ?
#
loop_
_entity_poly.entity_id
_entity_poly.type
_entity_poly.pdbx_seq_one_letter_code
_entity_poly.pdbx_strand_id
1 'polypeptide(L)'
;MHASLTRQTVPWEAVIAIDGADPTRLPAPLAADPRVRTVVTPQRVGAACARNLALNTVRTEFCNWADDDDEFEDHAMATRLHILKETGVGWCAGYSQDLHPDGSTSLWTCPAPPGRHEAGDVWTYWKHPSDTIPIGPTTILARTDLVRAAPMGGLVQGEDYMALGVTNLAPGILLPIPVYRYRKHPGQMTKQATYDQLEAASREHAWNYGRSLSAALRSGEALAHG
;
A
#
# COMPACT_ATOMS: atom_id res chain seq x y z
N MET A 1 -1.94 -12.28 8.32
CA MET A 1 -1.69 -10.88 8.75
C MET A 1 -1.57 -10.70 10.27
N HIS A 2 -2.58 -10.96 11.12
CA HIS A 2 -2.54 -10.63 12.57
C HIS A 2 -1.31 -11.18 13.31
N ALA A 3 -0.93 -12.44 13.09
CA ALA A 3 0.27 -13.03 13.71
C ALA A 3 1.56 -12.28 13.32
N SER A 4 1.69 -11.75 12.11
CA SER A 4 2.87 -10.95 11.72
C SER A 4 2.86 -9.56 12.34
N LEU A 5 1.70 -8.98 12.59
CA LEU A 5 1.58 -7.73 13.34
C LEU A 5 1.99 -7.91 14.81
N THR A 6 1.59 -9.03 15.45
CA THR A 6 1.96 -9.30 16.84
C THR A 6 3.46 -9.54 17.06
N ARG A 7 4.20 -9.88 16.00
CA ARG A 7 5.66 -10.01 16.03
C ARG A 7 6.41 -8.70 15.82
N GLN A 8 5.72 -7.61 15.42
CA GLN A 8 6.37 -6.29 15.29
C GLN A 8 6.82 -5.75 16.64
N THR A 9 8.00 -5.16 16.67
CA THR A 9 8.64 -4.66 17.90
C THR A 9 8.32 -3.19 18.21
N VAL A 10 7.56 -2.53 17.35
CA VAL A 10 7.09 -1.14 17.56
C VAL A 10 5.58 -1.15 17.86
N PRO A 11 5.07 -0.16 18.59
CA PRO A 11 3.62 -0.01 18.79
C PRO A 11 2.88 0.12 17.46
N TRP A 12 1.73 -0.57 17.35
CA TRP A 12 0.88 -0.53 16.17
C TRP A 12 -0.61 -0.55 16.55
N GLU A 13 -1.42 -0.02 15.66
CA GLU A 13 -2.87 -0.18 15.63
C GLU A 13 -3.29 -0.68 14.25
N ALA A 14 -4.39 -1.41 14.17
CA ALA A 14 -4.97 -1.83 12.90
C ALA A 14 -6.42 -1.34 12.78
N VAL A 15 -6.77 -0.84 11.60
CA VAL A 15 -8.15 -0.56 11.22
C VAL A 15 -8.55 -1.51 10.11
N ILE A 16 -9.49 -2.41 10.39
CA ILE A 16 -9.98 -3.39 9.44
C ILE A 16 -11.26 -2.86 8.78
N ALA A 17 -11.24 -2.70 7.47
CA ALA A 17 -12.44 -2.43 6.69
C ALA A 17 -13.20 -3.74 6.43
N ILE A 18 -14.45 -3.84 6.87
CA ILE A 18 -15.34 -4.97 6.62
C ILE A 18 -16.33 -4.53 5.55
N ASP A 19 -16.06 -4.95 4.31
CA ASP A 19 -16.75 -4.48 3.11
C ASP A 19 -18.01 -5.31 2.80
N GLY A 20 -19.16 -4.86 3.32
CA GLY A 20 -20.45 -5.49 3.10
C GLY A 20 -20.57 -6.91 3.66
N ALA A 21 -19.68 -7.30 4.57
CA ALA A 21 -19.72 -8.60 5.23
C ALA A 21 -20.25 -8.50 6.67
N ASP A 22 -20.62 -9.63 7.25
CA ASP A 22 -21.05 -9.70 8.63
C ASP A 22 -19.84 -9.49 9.58
N PRO A 23 -19.80 -8.44 10.40
CA PRO A 23 -18.69 -8.16 11.31
C PRO A 23 -18.52 -9.23 12.39
N THR A 24 -19.52 -10.03 12.69
CA THR A 24 -19.43 -11.14 13.67
C THR A 24 -18.54 -12.28 13.17
N ARG A 25 -18.23 -12.30 11.87
CA ARG A 25 -17.32 -13.28 11.27
C ARG A 25 -15.83 -12.91 11.41
N LEU A 26 -15.51 -11.76 12.04
CA LEU A 26 -14.12 -11.43 12.33
C LEU A 26 -13.53 -12.51 13.26
N PRO A 27 -12.34 -13.07 12.93
CA PRO A 27 -11.69 -14.09 13.77
C PRO A 27 -11.53 -13.61 15.21
N ALA A 28 -11.84 -14.49 16.18
CA ALA A 28 -11.82 -14.16 17.60
C ALA A 28 -10.50 -13.52 18.09
N PRO A 29 -9.29 -13.92 17.65
CA PRO A 29 -8.05 -13.24 18.04
C PRO A 29 -7.97 -11.77 17.59
N LEU A 30 -8.56 -11.44 16.42
CA LEU A 30 -8.65 -10.07 15.93
C LEU A 30 -9.71 -9.27 16.69
N ALA A 31 -10.87 -9.86 16.92
CA ALA A 31 -11.96 -9.21 17.64
C ALA A 31 -11.62 -8.91 19.11
N ALA A 32 -10.75 -9.69 19.71
CA ALA A 32 -10.31 -9.53 21.12
C ALA A 32 -9.08 -8.63 21.28
N ASP A 33 -8.37 -8.27 20.20
CA ASP A 33 -7.16 -7.44 20.29
C ASP A 33 -7.55 -5.95 20.43
N PRO A 34 -7.20 -5.28 21.55
CA PRO A 34 -7.57 -3.89 21.79
C PRO A 34 -6.91 -2.90 20.82
N ARG A 35 -5.90 -3.33 20.06
CA ARG A 35 -5.23 -2.53 19.03
C ARG A 35 -5.98 -2.57 17.70
N VAL A 36 -6.98 -3.44 17.58
CA VAL A 36 -7.77 -3.62 16.35
C VAL A 36 -9.08 -2.87 16.46
N ARG A 37 -9.37 -2.06 15.46
CA ARG A 37 -10.66 -1.39 15.27
C ARG A 37 -11.25 -1.78 13.91
N THR A 38 -12.56 -1.71 13.79
CA THR A 38 -13.26 -2.04 12.54
C THR A 38 -14.02 -0.84 11.98
N VAL A 39 -14.08 -0.75 10.66
CA VAL A 39 -15.01 0.10 9.91
C VAL A 39 -15.85 -0.82 9.05
N VAL A 40 -17.17 -0.77 9.21
CA VAL A 40 -18.11 -1.66 8.51
C VAL A 40 -18.88 -0.84 7.48
N THR A 41 -18.90 -1.30 6.24
CA THR A 41 -19.78 -0.74 5.21
C THR A 41 -21.08 -1.56 5.15
N PRO A 42 -22.26 -0.92 5.02
CA PRO A 42 -23.55 -1.62 5.04
C PRO A 42 -23.76 -2.50 3.80
N GLN A 43 -23.02 -2.23 2.74
CA GLN A 43 -23.00 -2.98 1.48
C GLN A 43 -21.60 -2.97 0.91
N ARG A 44 -21.34 -3.87 -0.06
CA ARG A 44 -20.05 -3.96 -0.72
C ARG A 44 -19.79 -2.69 -1.56
N VAL A 45 -18.72 -1.98 -1.23
CA VAL A 45 -18.28 -0.74 -1.90
C VAL A 45 -16.97 -0.91 -2.67
N GLY A 46 -16.32 -2.07 -2.54
CA GLY A 46 -15.03 -2.39 -3.14
C GLY A 46 -13.84 -2.03 -2.25
N ALA A 47 -12.74 -2.78 -2.42
CA ALA A 47 -11.58 -2.74 -1.54
C ALA A 47 -11.00 -1.33 -1.39
N ALA A 48 -10.82 -0.59 -2.49
CA ALA A 48 -10.28 0.77 -2.48
C ALA A 48 -11.15 1.73 -1.66
N CYS A 49 -12.47 1.73 -1.88
CA CYS A 49 -13.39 2.59 -1.14
C CYS A 49 -13.45 2.21 0.35
N ALA A 50 -13.49 0.92 0.68
CA ALA A 50 -13.50 0.44 2.05
C ALA A 50 -12.21 0.83 2.79
N ARG A 51 -11.04 0.70 2.15
CA ARG A 51 -9.76 1.15 2.70
C ARG A 51 -9.69 2.66 2.89
N ASN A 52 -10.21 3.47 1.96
CA ASN A 52 -10.29 4.92 2.11
C ASN A 52 -11.17 5.33 3.31
N LEU A 53 -12.29 4.63 3.54
CA LEU A 53 -13.12 4.83 4.73
C LEU A 53 -12.35 4.49 6.02
N ALA A 54 -11.60 3.38 6.04
CA ALA A 54 -10.75 3.02 7.16
C ALA A 54 -9.67 4.09 7.42
N LEU A 55 -9.03 4.60 6.35
CA LEU A 55 -8.01 5.65 6.42
C LEU A 55 -8.50 6.91 7.17
N ASN A 56 -9.76 7.30 6.99
CA ASN A 56 -10.33 8.46 7.68
C ASN A 56 -10.35 8.30 9.21
N THR A 57 -10.28 7.07 9.71
CA THR A 57 -10.26 6.77 11.15
C THR A 57 -8.86 6.53 11.72
N VAL A 58 -7.83 6.43 10.88
CA VAL A 58 -6.42 6.28 11.31
C VAL A 58 -5.99 7.50 12.11
N ARG A 59 -5.32 7.30 13.26
CA ARG A 59 -4.89 8.37 14.17
C ARG A 59 -3.38 8.47 14.33
N THR A 60 -2.66 7.47 13.82
CA THR A 60 -1.21 7.40 13.88
C THR A 60 -0.56 8.35 12.87
N GLU A 61 0.64 8.82 13.17
CA GLU A 61 1.45 9.68 12.30
C GLU A 61 1.80 9.00 10.97
N PHE A 62 2.04 7.70 11.02
CA PHE A 62 2.38 6.87 9.86
C PHE A 62 1.35 5.76 9.67
N CYS A 63 1.11 5.35 8.44
CA CYS A 63 0.26 4.21 8.11
C CYS A 63 0.83 3.38 6.97
N ASN A 64 0.41 2.12 6.92
CA ASN A 64 0.73 1.15 5.87
C ASN A 64 -0.54 0.38 5.51
N TRP A 65 -0.72 0.10 4.25
CA TRP A 65 -1.76 -0.81 3.78
C TRP A 65 -1.31 -2.25 3.89
N ALA A 66 -2.26 -3.14 4.14
CA ALA A 66 -2.01 -4.57 4.20
C ALA A 66 -3.26 -5.35 3.76
N ASP A 67 -3.05 -6.46 3.09
CA ASP A 67 -4.09 -7.42 2.79
C ASP A 67 -4.20 -8.45 3.93
N ASP A 68 -5.39 -8.98 4.17
CA ASP A 68 -5.68 -9.81 5.34
C ASP A 68 -5.06 -11.22 5.25
N ASP A 69 -4.72 -11.67 4.04
CA ASP A 69 -4.09 -12.94 3.73
C ASP A 69 -2.56 -12.92 3.70
N ASP A 70 -1.94 -11.74 3.76
CA ASP A 70 -0.50 -11.52 3.67
C ASP A 70 0.20 -11.42 5.04
N GLU A 71 1.51 -11.16 5.03
CA GLU A 71 2.33 -11.02 6.24
C GLU A 71 3.37 -9.90 6.11
N PHE A 72 3.67 -9.23 7.22
CA PHE A 72 4.88 -8.39 7.32
C PHE A 72 6.09 -9.21 7.76
N GLU A 73 7.28 -8.85 7.28
CA GLU A 73 8.52 -9.31 7.89
C GLU A 73 8.66 -8.78 9.32
N ASP A 74 9.30 -9.52 10.22
CA ASP A 74 9.34 -9.20 11.65
C ASP A 74 10.02 -7.85 11.95
N HIS A 75 10.99 -7.43 11.13
CA HIS A 75 11.69 -6.15 11.22
C HIS A 75 11.02 -5.00 10.45
N ALA A 76 9.99 -5.29 9.67
CA ALA A 76 9.49 -4.40 8.62
C ALA A 76 9.04 -3.03 9.14
N MET A 77 8.24 -3.00 10.21
CA MET A 77 7.74 -1.73 10.73
C MET A 77 8.82 -0.95 11.47
N ALA A 78 9.62 -1.62 12.30
CA ALA A 78 10.68 -0.97 13.07
C ALA A 78 11.71 -0.30 12.18
N THR A 79 12.19 -1.01 11.14
CA THR A 79 13.19 -0.49 10.21
C THR A 79 12.68 0.72 9.44
N ARG A 80 11.48 0.63 8.84
CA ARG A 80 10.93 1.73 8.04
C ARG A 80 10.58 2.94 8.91
N LEU A 81 10.02 2.71 10.11
CA LEU A 81 9.70 3.78 11.05
C LEU A 81 10.97 4.52 11.52
N HIS A 82 12.05 3.78 11.81
CA HIS A 82 13.34 4.38 12.15
C HIS A 82 13.84 5.29 11.03
N ILE A 83 13.86 4.81 9.79
CA ILE A 83 14.26 5.60 8.63
C ILE A 83 13.42 6.87 8.47
N LEU A 84 12.10 6.77 8.58
CA LEU A 84 11.20 7.92 8.47
C LEU A 84 11.51 8.99 9.52
N LYS A 85 11.75 8.58 10.76
CA LYS A 85 12.06 9.50 11.87
C LYS A 85 13.43 10.14 11.76
N GLU A 86 14.46 9.38 11.36
CA GLU A 86 15.83 9.88 11.24
C GLU A 86 16.01 10.81 10.04
N THR A 87 15.29 10.55 8.93
CA THR A 87 15.53 11.27 7.69
C THR A 87 14.48 12.35 7.36
N GLY A 88 13.33 12.29 8.01
CA GLY A 88 12.21 13.21 7.75
C GLY A 88 11.54 13.03 6.38
N VAL A 89 11.85 11.95 5.63
CA VAL A 89 11.18 11.69 4.33
C VAL A 89 9.71 11.32 4.53
N GLY A 90 8.91 11.46 3.49
CA GLY A 90 7.47 11.23 3.58
C GLY A 90 7.07 9.76 3.56
N TRP A 91 7.90 8.88 2.98
CA TRP A 91 7.63 7.45 2.87
C TRP A 91 8.93 6.62 2.91
N CYS A 92 8.79 5.38 3.36
CA CYS A 92 9.83 4.36 3.30
C CYS A 92 9.21 3.04 2.87
N ALA A 93 9.82 2.37 1.90
CA ALA A 93 9.38 1.08 1.37
C ALA A 93 10.52 0.07 1.33
N GLY A 94 10.20 -1.16 0.99
CA GLY A 94 11.17 -2.21 0.71
C GLY A 94 10.65 -3.14 -0.37
N TYR A 95 11.29 -4.29 -0.54
CA TYR A 95 10.85 -5.31 -1.47
C TYR A 95 9.71 -6.15 -0.86
N SER A 96 9.00 -6.89 -1.70
CA SER A 96 8.11 -7.95 -1.28
C SER A 96 8.70 -9.34 -1.61
N GLN A 97 8.13 -10.36 -0.98
CA GLN A 97 8.38 -11.76 -1.31
C GLN A 97 7.06 -12.44 -1.62
N ASP A 98 7.02 -13.24 -2.67
CA ASP A 98 5.94 -14.20 -2.84
C ASP A 98 6.11 -15.32 -1.82
N LEU A 99 5.10 -15.58 -1.02
CA LEU A 99 5.03 -16.72 -0.10
C LEU A 99 4.21 -17.84 -0.75
N HIS A 100 4.89 -18.89 -1.17
CA HIS A 100 4.28 -20.01 -1.88
C HIS A 100 3.58 -20.99 -0.91
N PRO A 101 2.62 -21.82 -1.40
CA PRO A 101 1.89 -22.78 -0.56
C PRO A 101 2.79 -23.81 0.14
N ASP A 102 3.96 -24.12 -0.41
CA ASP A 102 4.96 -25.02 0.18
C ASP A 102 5.85 -24.35 1.25
N GLY A 103 5.60 -23.07 1.54
CA GLY A 103 6.37 -22.27 2.49
C GLY A 103 7.65 -21.66 1.92
N SER A 104 8.00 -21.93 0.66
CA SER A 104 9.13 -21.27 0.00
C SER A 104 8.81 -19.80 -0.31
N THR A 105 9.84 -18.99 -0.48
CA THR A 105 9.69 -17.59 -0.86
C THR A 105 10.49 -17.25 -2.11
N SER A 106 9.98 -16.33 -2.93
CA SER A 106 10.72 -15.75 -4.04
C SER A 106 10.68 -14.22 -3.95
N LEU A 107 11.86 -13.60 -4.03
CA LEU A 107 12.00 -12.16 -3.91
C LEU A 107 11.44 -11.46 -5.16
N TRP A 108 10.59 -10.47 -4.92
CA TRP A 108 10.16 -9.54 -5.94
C TRP A 108 10.85 -8.18 -5.71
N THR A 109 11.72 -7.80 -6.66
CA THR A 109 12.43 -6.52 -6.63
C THR A 109 11.70 -5.50 -7.51
N CYS A 110 11.54 -4.29 -6.97
CA CYS A 110 10.91 -3.21 -7.72
C CYS A 110 11.81 -2.73 -8.89
N PRO A 111 11.23 -2.23 -10.00
CA PRO A 111 11.97 -1.53 -11.04
C PRO A 111 12.69 -0.26 -10.57
N ALA A 112 12.15 0.45 -9.58
CA ALA A 112 12.85 1.55 -8.93
C ALA A 112 14.07 1.00 -8.15
N PRO A 113 15.27 1.60 -8.28
CA PRO A 113 16.43 1.15 -7.54
C PRO A 113 16.33 1.51 -6.05
N PRO A 114 17.04 0.76 -5.17
CA PRO A 114 17.15 1.14 -3.76
C PRO A 114 17.83 2.50 -3.60
N GLY A 115 17.46 3.19 -2.53
CA GLY A 115 18.03 4.50 -2.18
C GLY A 115 16.99 5.57 -1.98
N ARG A 116 17.45 6.81 -1.90
CA ARG A 116 16.59 7.99 -1.79
C ARG A 116 16.03 8.37 -3.16
N HIS A 117 14.75 8.71 -3.17
CA HIS A 117 14.03 9.23 -4.32
C HIS A 117 13.43 10.59 -3.95
N GLU A 118 13.61 11.56 -4.83
CA GLU A 118 12.87 12.82 -4.73
C GLU A 118 11.42 12.65 -5.20
N ALA A 119 10.58 13.62 -4.89
CA ALA A 119 9.18 13.58 -5.29
C ALA A 119 9.03 13.41 -6.81
N GLY A 120 8.31 12.37 -7.24
CA GLY A 120 8.08 12.05 -8.65
C GLY A 120 9.16 11.18 -9.33
N ASP A 121 10.28 10.89 -8.67
CA ASP A 121 11.34 10.05 -9.28
C ASP A 121 10.89 8.63 -9.56
N VAL A 122 10.13 8.03 -8.65
CA VAL A 122 9.66 6.64 -8.75
C VAL A 122 8.91 6.38 -10.06
N TRP A 123 8.14 7.36 -10.52
CA TRP A 123 7.41 7.29 -11.80
C TRP A 123 8.28 7.13 -13.02
N THR A 124 9.48 7.62 -13.00
CA THR A 124 10.39 7.54 -14.15
C THR A 124 10.78 6.10 -14.49
N TYR A 125 10.57 5.17 -13.55
CA TYR A 125 10.85 3.73 -13.71
C TYR A 125 9.64 2.94 -14.25
N TRP A 126 8.45 3.53 -14.37
CA TRP A 126 7.30 2.89 -15.01
C TRP A 126 7.14 3.38 -16.45
N LYS A 127 7.71 2.67 -17.40
CA LYS A 127 7.82 3.11 -18.79
C LYS A 127 6.55 2.89 -19.60
N HIS A 128 5.81 1.80 -19.28
CA HIS A 128 4.57 1.43 -19.97
C HIS A 128 3.58 0.83 -18.97
N PRO A 129 2.25 1.02 -19.17
CA PRO A 129 1.24 0.48 -18.24
C PRO A 129 1.30 -1.05 -18.05
N SER A 130 1.79 -1.81 -19.06
CA SER A 130 1.97 -3.25 -18.94
C SER A 130 3.25 -3.67 -18.19
N ASP A 131 4.16 -2.73 -17.92
CA ASP A 131 5.38 -3.04 -17.18
C ASP A 131 5.07 -3.28 -15.69
N THR A 132 5.98 -3.92 -14.99
CA THR A 132 5.90 -4.05 -13.53
C THR A 132 5.83 -2.67 -12.88
N ILE A 133 4.93 -2.51 -11.92
CA ILE A 133 4.82 -1.27 -11.12
C ILE A 133 6.16 -0.97 -10.44
N PRO A 134 6.60 0.30 -10.41
CA PRO A 134 7.95 0.66 -9.96
C PRO A 134 8.19 0.46 -8.47
N ILE A 135 7.14 0.36 -7.65
CA ILE A 135 7.22 0.12 -6.20
C ILE A 135 5.97 -0.64 -5.75
N GLY A 136 6.12 -1.60 -4.84
CA GLY A 136 4.97 -2.36 -4.30
C GLY A 136 4.13 -1.52 -3.33
N PRO A 137 2.83 -1.29 -3.58
CA PRO A 137 1.99 -0.44 -2.73
C PRO A 137 1.95 -0.86 -1.26
N THR A 138 1.82 -2.15 -1.00
CA THR A 138 1.75 -2.73 0.35
C THR A 138 3.07 -2.64 1.13
N THR A 139 4.18 -2.37 0.43
CA THR A 139 5.50 -2.21 1.08
C THR A 139 5.73 -0.80 1.62
N ILE A 140 4.88 0.17 1.28
CA ILE A 140 5.05 1.58 1.63
C ILE A 140 4.51 1.85 3.04
N LEU A 141 5.39 2.25 3.96
CA LEU A 141 5.02 2.94 5.19
C LEU A 141 5.18 4.44 4.94
N ALA A 142 4.13 5.21 5.10
CA ALA A 142 4.13 6.64 4.79
C ALA A 142 3.46 7.48 5.87
N ARG A 143 3.72 8.78 5.86
CA ARG A 143 2.99 9.73 6.67
C ARG A 143 1.50 9.68 6.32
N THR A 144 0.66 9.63 7.32
CA THR A 144 -0.79 9.47 7.16
C THR A 144 -1.44 10.65 6.41
N ASP A 145 -0.91 11.87 6.58
CA ASP A 145 -1.37 13.05 5.83
C ASP A 145 -1.13 12.93 4.32
N LEU A 146 0.03 12.37 3.90
CA LEU A 146 0.32 12.11 2.49
C LEU A 146 -0.61 11.05 1.91
N VAL A 147 -0.88 9.97 2.66
CA VAL A 147 -1.80 8.92 2.20
C VAL A 147 -3.22 9.46 2.06
N ARG A 148 -3.65 10.37 2.95
CA ARG A 148 -4.94 11.06 2.83
C ARG A 148 -5.02 12.00 1.65
N ALA A 149 -3.90 12.65 1.29
CA ALA A 149 -3.82 13.49 0.09
C ALA A 149 -3.79 12.67 -1.22
N ALA A 150 -3.44 11.39 -1.14
CA ALA A 150 -3.37 10.47 -2.27
C ALA A 150 -4.22 9.20 -2.00
N PRO A 151 -5.55 9.32 -1.93
CA PRO A 151 -6.42 8.18 -1.65
C PRO A 151 -6.38 7.16 -2.77
N MET A 152 -6.78 5.93 -2.48
CA MET A 152 -6.91 4.88 -3.49
C MET A 152 -7.97 5.24 -4.53
N GLY A 153 -7.68 5.01 -5.79
CA GLY A 153 -8.66 5.13 -6.88
C GLY A 153 -9.78 4.09 -6.75
N GLY A 154 -10.98 4.42 -7.21
CA GLY A 154 -12.16 3.55 -7.10
C GLY A 154 -12.23 2.38 -8.10
N LEU A 155 -11.14 2.10 -8.82
CA LEU A 155 -11.01 0.98 -9.75
C LEU A 155 -10.26 -0.19 -9.12
N VAL A 156 -10.17 -1.33 -9.82
CA VAL A 156 -9.24 -2.41 -9.45
C VAL A 156 -7.81 -1.84 -9.42
N GLN A 157 -6.95 -2.39 -8.57
CA GLN A 157 -5.61 -1.82 -8.33
C GLN A 157 -5.62 -0.34 -7.86
N GLY A 158 -6.62 0.04 -7.08
CA GLY A 158 -6.72 1.40 -6.53
C GLY A 158 -5.53 1.78 -5.63
N GLU A 159 -4.82 0.80 -5.08
CA GLU A 159 -3.58 0.93 -4.33
C GLU A 159 -2.44 1.52 -5.16
N ASP A 160 -2.41 1.30 -6.48
CA ASP A 160 -1.43 1.90 -7.37
C ASP A 160 -1.53 3.43 -7.35
N TYR A 161 -2.75 3.97 -7.34
CA TYR A 161 -2.98 5.42 -7.23
C TYR A 161 -2.40 6.00 -5.95
N MET A 162 -2.59 5.31 -4.83
CA MET A 162 -2.05 5.74 -3.55
C MET A 162 -0.51 5.71 -3.57
N ALA A 163 0.10 4.61 -4.03
CA ALA A 163 1.55 4.50 -4.13
C ALA A 163 2.14 5.61 -4.98
N LEU A 164 1.51 5.89 -6.09
CA LEU A 164 1.91 6.89 -7.06
C LEU A 164 1.71 8.31 -6.52
N GLY A 165 0.58 8.58 -5.90
CA GLY A 165 0.32 9.86 -5.26
C GLY A 165 1.32 10.15 -4.15
N VAL A 166 1.51 9.22 -3.20
CA VAL A 166 2.44 9.37 -2.08
C VAL A 166 3.87 9.62 -2.55
N THR A 167 4.36 8.85 -3.55
CA THR A 167 5.74 8.99 -4.07
C THR A 167 5.94 10.23 -4.94
N ASN A 168 4.86 10.84 -5.46
CA ASN A 168 4.91 12.13 -6.13
C ASN A 168 4.84 13.32 -5.17
N LEU A 169 4.15 13.18 -4.04
CA LEU A 169 3.94 14.27 -3.09
C LEU A 169 5.13 14.52 -2.15
N ALA A 170 5.98 13.52 -1.93
CA ALA A 170 7.09 13.63 -1.00
C ALA A 170 8.29 12.77 -1.41
N PRO A 171 9.51 13.16 -1.00
CA PRO A 171 10.68 12.30 -1.11
C PRO A 171 10.53 11.08 -0.18
N GLY A 172 11.22 9.99 -0.55
CA GLY A 172 11.22 8.76 0.23
C GLY A 172 12.45 7.91 0.05
N ILE A 173 12.45 6.75 0.70
CA ILE A 173 13.56 5.81 0.65
C ILE A 173 13.03 4.40 0.34
N LEU A 174 13.63 3.75 -0.67
CA LEU A 174 13.42 2.34 -0.98
C LEU A 174 14.60 1.53 -0.43
N LEU A 175 14.31 0.60 0.47
CA LEU A 175 15.30 -0.28 1.10
C LEU A 175 15.53 -1.54 0.25
N PRO A 176 16.76 -2.06 0.17
CA PRO A 176 17.08 -3.28 -0.56
C PRO A 176 16.79 -4.57 0.25
N ILE A 177 15.74 -4.55 1.05
CA ILE A 177 15.36 -5.68 1.91
C ILE A 177 13.86 -5.98 1.76
N PRO A 178 13.43 -7.25 1.92
CA PRO A 178 12.02 -7.58 1.95
C PRO A 178 11.39 -7.03 3.23
N VAL A 179 10.18 -6.51 3.11
CA VAL A 179 9.38 -5.99 4.24
C VAL A 179 7.97 -6.61 4.28
N TYR A 180 7.59 -7.30 3.21
CA TYR A 180 6.25 -7.83 3.01
C TYR A 180 6.28 -9.18 2.32
N ARG A 181 5.38 -10.11 2.75
CA ARG A 181 5.18 -11.43 2.13
C ARG A 181 3.79 -11.48 1.52
N TYR A 182 3.74 -11.55 0.22
CA TYR A 182 2.53 -11.69 -0.57
C TYR A 182 2.18 -13.19 -0.73
N ARG A 183 1.11 -13.62 -0.08
CA ARG A 183 0.73 -15.04 -0.04
C ARG A 183 0.09 -15.47 -1.35
N LYS A 184 0.65 -16.50 -1.97
CA LYS A 184 0.10 -17.11 -3.21
C LYS A 184 -0.89 -18.21 -2.87
N HIS A 185 -2.13 -18.05 -3.29
CA HIS A 185 -3.17 -19.07 -3.15
C HIS A 185 -4.22 -18.99 -4.29
N PRO A 186 -5.00 -20.09 -4.54
CA PRO A 186 -5.96 -20.11 -5.65
C PRO A 186 -7.12 -19.10 -5.52
N GLY A 187 -7.47 -18.70 -4.29
CA GLY A 187 -8.59 -17.81 -4.01
C GLY A 187 -8.28 -16.32 -4.09
N GLN A 188 -7.09 -15.92 -4.57
CA GLN A 188 -6.73 -14.52 -4.70
C GLN A 188 -7.67 -13.78 -5.66
N MET A 189 -8.03 -12.55 -5.31
CA MET A 189 -8.88 -11.69 -6.13
C MET A 189 -8.28 -11.44 -7.52
N THR A 190 -6.96 -11.30 -7.61
CA THR A 190 -6.20 -11.12 -8.86
C THR A 190 -6.27 -12.29 -9.83
N LYS A 191 -6.85 -13.43 -9.43
CA LYS A 191 -7.08 -14.61 -10.30
C LYS A 191 -8.52 -14.72 -10.79
N GLN A 192 -9.36 -13.73 -10.51
CA GLN A 192 -10.75 -13.72 -10.96
C GLN A 192 -10.86 -13.08 -12.35
N ALA A 193 -11.64 -13.69 -13.24
CA ALA A 193 -11.81 -13.20 -14.61
C ALA A 193 -12.32 -11.75 -14.73
N THR A 194 -13.11 -11.30 -13.76
CA THR A 194 -13.58 -9.91 -13.67
C THR A 194 -12.45 -8.93 -13.35
N TYR A 195 -11.43 -9.38 -12.60
CA TYR A 195 -10.25 -8.58 -12.33
C TYR A 195 -9.42 -8.40 -13.61
N ASP A 196 -9.14 -9.48 -14.31
CA ASP A 196 -8.36 -9.47 -15.57
C ASP A 196 -8.96 -8.53 -16.61
N GLN A 197 -10.29 -8.48 -16.71
CA GLN A 197 -11.00 -7.60 -17.67
C GLN A 197 -10.79 -6.11 -17.39
N LEU A 198 -10.62 -5.72 -16.14
CA LEU A 198 -10.48 -4.33 -15.74
C LEU A 198 -9.03 -3.92 -15.48
N GLU A 199 -8.13 -4.89 -15.31
CA GLU A 199 -6.73 -4.63 -14.93
C GLU A 199 -6.03 -3.72 -15.94
N ALA A 200 -6.09 -4.04 -17.21
CA ALA A 200 -5.40 -3.26 -18.24
C ALA A 200 -5.86 -1.80 -18.27
N ALA A 201 -7.17 -1.56 -18.22
CA ALA A 201 -7.73 -0.22 -18.22
C ALA A 201 -7.38 0.54 -16.92
N SER A 202 -7.39 -0.14 -15.77
CA SER A 202 -7.03 0.45 -14.48
C SER A 202 -5.56 0.84 -14.46
N ARG A 203 -4.68 -0.01 -14.95
CA ARG A 203 -3.23 0.25 -15.04
C ARG A 203 -2.91 1.40 -15.99
N GLU A 204 -3.55 1.44 -17.16
CA GLU A 204 -3.40 2.54 -18.11
C GLU A 204 -3.86 3.87 -17.50
N HIS A 205 -4.98 3.86 -16.79
CA HIS A 205 -5.49 5.04 -16.11
C HIS A 205 -4.55 5.49 -14.98
N ALA A 206 -4.07 4.59 -14.14
CA ALA A 206 -3.10 4.87 -13.08
C ALA A 206 -1.79 5.45 -13.66
N TRP A 207 -1.29 4.85 -14.74
CA TRP A 207 -0.07 5.29 -15.41
C TRP A 207 -0.20 6.71 -15.98
N ASN A 208 -1.32 7.02 -16.66
CA ASN A 208 -1.61 8.36 -17.17
C ASN A 208 -1.75 9.38 -16.05
N TYR A 209 -2.47 9.02 -14.97
CA TYR A 209 -2.62 9.87 -13.78
C TYR A 209 -1.27 10.27 -13.20
N GLY A 210 -0.40 9.31 -12.94
CA GLY A 210 0.87 9.59 -12.34
C GLY A 210 1.84 10.36 -13.24
N ARG A 211 1.82 10.12 -14.54
CA ARG A 211 2.59 10.94 -15.51
C ARG A 211 2.13 12.39 -15.47
N SER A 212 0.83 12.61 -15.45
CA SER A 212 0.26 13.96 -15.40
C SER A 212 0.60 14.66 -14.09
N LEU A 213 0.47 13.97 -12.96
CA LEU A 213 0.82 14.49 -11.65
C LEU A 213 2.31 14.81 -11.56
N SER A 214 3.17 13.90 -11.99
CA SER A 214 4.63 14.10 -12.00
C SER A 214 5.05 15.26 -12.92
N ALA A 215 4.39 15.45 -14.06
CA ALA A 215 4.64 16.57 -14.95
C ALA A 215 4.22 17.91 -14.32
N ALA A 216 3.02 17.96 -13.72
CA ALA A 216 2.50 19.15 -13.05
C ALA A 216 3.39 19.58 -11.87
N LEU A 217 3.85 18.64 -11.06
CA LEU A 217 4.75 18.93 -9.94
C LEU A 217 6.10 19.49 -10.40
N ARG A 218 6.65 19.00 -11.52
CA ARG A 218 7.90 19.51 -12.09
C ARG A 218 7.76 20.89 -12.73
N SER A 219 6.60 21.20 -13.28
CA SER A 219 6.32 22.54 -13.87
C SER A 219 6.01 23.62 -12.82
N GLY A 220 5.84 23.25 -11.56
CA GLY A 220 5.46 24.19 -10.50
C GLY A 220 3.98 24.57 -10.49
N GLU A 221 3.17 23.96 -11.34
CA GLU A 221 1.73 24.26 -11.46
C GLU A 221 0.86 23.56 -10.40
N ALA A 222 1.40 22.60 -9.67
CA ALA A 222 0.64 21.61 -8.91
C ALA A 222 0.01 22.11 -7.60
N LEU A 223 0.23 23.34 -7.14
CA LEU A 223 -0.23 23.76 -5.81
C LEU A 223 -0.94 25.13 -5.77
N ALA A 224 -1.38 25.65 -6.89
CA ALA A 224 -2.07 26.96 -6.92
C ALA A 224 -3.59 26.86 -6.71
N HIS A 225 -4.17 25.68 -6.61
CA HIS A 225 -5.63 25.48 -6.54
C HIS A 225 -6.01 24.38 -5.52
N GLY A 226 -5.78 24.64 -4.26
CA GLY A 226 -6.30 23.85 -3.15
C GLY A 226 -6.85 24.72 -2.04
#